data_01976896e66153a7026926776c81350e
#
_entry.id   01976896e66153a7026926776c81350e
#
_cell.length_a   1.000
_cell.length_b   1.000
_cell.length_c   1.000
_cell.angle_alpha   90.00
_cell.angle_beta   90.00
_cell.angle_gamma   90.00
#
_symmetry.space_group_name_H-M   'P 1'
#
loop_
_entity.id
_entity.type
_entity.pdbx_description
1 polymer ?
#
loop_
_entity_poly.entity_id
_entity_poly.type
_entity_poly.pdbx_seq_one_letter_code
_entity_poly.pdbx_strand_id
1 'polypeptide(L)'
;MALLQIEEPKQVRQMGEGVAIGIDLGTSHSLVASVQNNRAFCLKDDEGTILLPSVVRYLKHGEPMVGKKAEQEAQKDPKNTISSSKRLLGKTLNDLPRQEKLPYSFVCLLYTSPI
;
A
#
# COMPACT_ATOMS: atom_id res chain seq x y z
N MET A 1 4.17 -24.10 7.75
CA MET A 1 4.19 -22.89 6.93
C MET A 1 3.70 -23.24 5.52
N ALA A 2 2.65 -22.61 5.10
CA ALA A 2 2.17 -22.85 3.77
C ALA A 2 3.11 -22.18 2.77
N LEU A 3 3.69 -22.99 1.94
CA LEU A 3 4.41 -22.48 0.79
C LEU A 3 3.38 -22.07 -0.25
N LEU A 4 3.33 -20.80 -0.50
CA LEU A 4 2.63 -20.31 -1.65
C LEU A 4 3.40 -20.75 -2.87
N GLN A 5 2.89 -21.75 -3.55
CA GLN A 5 3.37 -22.03 -4.87
C GLN A 5 2.90 -20.93 -5.80
N ILE A 6 3.82 -20.05 -6.08
CA ILE A 6 3.62 -19.12 -7.17
C ILE A 6 3.85 -19.91 -8.44
N GLU A 7 2.81 -20.04 -9.24
CA GLU A 7 2.94 -20.69 -10.52
C GLU A 7 4.00 -19.99 -11.35
N GLU A 8 4.84 -20.77 -11.95
CA GLU A 8 5.86 -20.21 -12.83
C GLU A 8 5.21 -19.43 -13.97
N PRO A 9 5.78 -18.30 -14.33
CA PRO A 9 5.17 -17.38 -15.29
C PRO A 9 5.22 -17.86 -16.74
N LYS A 10 5.29 -19.15 -16.99
CA LYS A 10 5.29 -19.69 -18.35
C LYS A 10 4.10 -19.25 -19.17
N GLN A 11 2.94 -19.19 -18.53
CA GLN A 11 1.72 -18.74 -19.18
C GLN A 11 1.73 -17.24 -19.46
N VAL A 12 2.33 -16.48 -18.57
CA VAL A 12 2.46 -15.04 -18.74
C VAL A 12 3.36 -14.69 -19.92
N ARG A 13 4.40 -15.49 -20.14
CA ARG A 13 5.29 -15.29 -21.29
C ARG A 13 4.58 -15.50 -22.62
N GLN A 14 3.63 -16.40 -22.66
CA GLN A 14 2.89 -16.67 -23.88
C GLN A 14 1.87 -15.59 -24.21
N MET A 15 1.52 -14.78 -23.24
CA MET A 15 0.63 -13.64 -23.44
C MET A 15 1.34 -12.43 -24.07
N GLY A 16 2.64 -12.51 -24.25
CA GLY A 16 3.47 -11.74 -25.19
C GLY A 16 3.77 -10.33 -24.76
N GLU A 17 2.85 -9.42 -24.78
CA GLU A 17 3.19 -7.99 -24.81
C GLU A 17 2.94 -7.26 -23.50
N GLY A 18 2.59 -7.99 -22.45
CA GLY A 18 2.34 -7.39 -21.15
C GLY A 18 3.61 -7.01 -20.41
N VAL A 19 3.55 -5.90 -19.70
CA VAL A 19 4.60 -5.46 -18.80
C VAL A 19 4.37 -6.07 -17.43
N ALA A 20 5.33 -6.81 -16.90
CA ALA A 20 5.27 -7.35 -15.56
C ALA A 20 5.63 -6.26 -14.55
N ILE A 21 4.85 -6.15 -13.48
CA ILE A 21 5.10 -5.22 -12.40
C ILE A 21 5.14 -6.01 -11.10
N GLY A 22 6.15 -5.75 -10.28
CA GLY A 22 6.21 -6.24 -8.92
C GLY A 22 5.93 -5.12 -7.94
N ILE A 23 5.12 -5.38 -6.94
CA ILE A 23 4.82 -4.39 -5.89
C ILE A 23 5.14 -5.02 -4.54
N ASP A 24 6.01 -4.35 -3.80
CA ASP A 24 6.22 -4.64 -2.39
C ASP A 24 5.44 -3.61 -1.57
N LEU A 25 4.33 -4.05 -1.01
CA LEU A 25 3.48 -3.21 -0.18
C LEU A 25 3.87 -3.41 1.29
N GLY A 26 4.83 -2.64 1.73
CA GLY A 26 5.31 -2.72 3.10
C GLY A 26 4.48 -1.91 4.08
N THR A 27 4.66 -2.17 5.37
CA THR A 27 3.98 -1.44 6.44
C THR A 27 4.42 0.03 6.46
N SER A 28 5.70 0.26 6.32
CA SER A 28 6.29 1.61 6.39
C SER A 28 6.59 2.20 5.04
N HIS A 29 7.06 1.37 4.12
CA HIS A 29 7.46 1.79 2.77
C HIS A 29 6.99 0.79 1.75
N SER A 30 6.70 1.30 0.57
CA SER A 30 6.31 0.49 -0.58
C SER A 30 7.22 0.78 -1.75
N LEU A 31 7.33 -0.15 -2.66
CA LEU A 31 8.07 0.07 -3.89
C LEU A 31 7.45 -0.70 -5.05
N VAL A 32 7.75 -0.24 -6.24
CA VAL A 32 7.31 -0.88 -7.48
C VAL A 32 8.54 -1.18 -8.31
N ALA A 33 8.56 -2.36 -8.88
CA ALA A 33 9.62 -2.80 -9.78
C ALA A 33 9.03 -3.28 -11.10
N SER A 34 9.83 -3.22 -12.12
CA SER A 34 9.49 -3.74 -13.43
C SER A 34 10.71 -4.42 -14.05
N VAL A 35 10.52 -5.01 -15.20
CA VAL A 35 11.58 -5.69 -15.91
C VAL A 35 11.74 -5.08 -17.29
N GLN A 36 12.95 -4.75 -17.63
CA GLN A 36 13.31 -4.27 -18.96
C GLN A 36 14.62 -4.92 -19.39
N ASN A 37 14.65 -5.46 -20.60
CA ASN A 37 15.82 -6.15 -21.14
C ASN A 37 16.34 -7.26 -20.21
N ASN A 38 15.43 -8.06 -19.65
CA ASN A 38 15.72 -9.15 -18.71
C ASN A 38 16.35 -8.68 -17.39
N ARG A 39 16.27 -7.40 -17.07
CA ARG A 39 16.76 -6.86 -15.80
C ARG A 39 15.62 -6.24 -15.02
N ALA A 40 15.53 -6.62 -13.75
CA ALA A 40 14.62 -5.99 -12.83
C ALA A 40 15.17 -4.64 -12.37
N PHE A 41 14.28 -3.67 -12.27
CA PHE A 41 14.63 -2.35 -11.76
C PHE A 41 13.47 -1.79 -10.96
N CYS A 42 13.78 -0.98 -9.96
CA CYS A 42 12.79 -0.29 -9.19
C CYS A 42 12.42 1.03 -9.85
N LEU A 43 11.12 1.32 -9.85
CA LEU A 43 10.63 2.59 -10.37
C LEU A 43 10.89 3.70 -9.35
N LYS A 44 11.18 4.87 -9.86
CA LYS A 44 11.38 6.06 -9.06
C LYS A 44 10.17 6.99 -9.18
N ASP A 45 9.88 7.70 -8.11
CA ASP A 45 8.87 8.75 -8.16
C ASP A 45 9.44 10.01 -8.85
N ASP A 46 8.64 11.08 -8.87
CA ASP A 46 9.05 12.34 -9.52
C ASP A 46 10.27 12.98 -8.85
N GLU A 47 10.55 12.61 -7.62
CA GLU A 47 11.71 13.13 -6.87
C GLU A 47 12.93 12.19 -6.94
N GLY A 48 12.82 11.10 -7.69
CA GLY A 48 13.88 10.12 -7.83
C GLY A 48 13.99 9.11 -6.69
N THR A 49 12.95 8.98 -5.87
CA THR A 49 12.94 8.10 -4.71
C THR A 49 12.29 6.77 -5.07
N ILE A 50 12.94 5.68 -4.67
CA ILE A 50 12.45 4.31 -4.89
C ILE A 50 11.50 3.88 -3.79
N LEU A 51 11.86 4.12 -2.53
CA LEU A 51 11.06 3.75 -1.37
C LEU A 51 10.05 4.83 -1.08
N LEU A 52 8.80 4.50 -1.32
CA LEU A 52 7.67 5.39 -1.09
C LEU A 52 7.12 5.15 0.31
N PRO A 53 7.05 6.15 1.19
CA PRO A 53 6.36 5.97 2.47
C PRO A 53 4.92 5.49 2.26
N SER A 54 4.52 4.46 3.02
CA SER A 54 3.18 3.89 2.95
C SER A 54 2.20 4.79 3.70
N VAL A 55 2.02 6.00 3.20
CA VAL A 55 1.21 7.05 3.80
C VAL A 55 0.34 7.66 2.72
N VAL A 56 -0.94 7.81 3.03
CA VAL A 56 -1.92 8.44 2.13
C VAL A 56 -2.69 9.50 2.90
N ARG A 57 -2.72 10.70 2.37
CA ARG A 57 -3.56 11.76 2.90
C ARG A 57 -4.75 11.99 1.99
N TYR A 58 -5.93 11.81 2.55
CA TYR A 58 -7.17 12.06 1.84
C TYR A 58 -7.57 13.51 1.96
N LEU A 59 -7.82 14.12 0.82
CA LEU A 59 -8.23 15.52 0.74
C LEU A 59 -9.74 15.60 0.56
N LYS A 60 -10.33 16.68 1.04
CA LYS A 60 -11.75 16.92 0.89
C LYS A 60 -12.13 17.07 -0.59
N HIS A 61 -11.25 17.66 -1.37
CA HIS A 61 -11.39 17.83 -2.81
C HIS A 61 -10.07 17.48 -3.48
N GLY A 62 -10.14 16.79 -4.59
CA GLY A 62 -8.97 16.41 -5.36
C GLY A 62 -8.46 15.01 -5.05
N GLU A 63 -7.38 14.65 -5.68
CA GLU A 63 -6.76 13.34 -5.54
C GLU A 63 -6.00 13.22 -4.22
N PRO A 64 -5.97 12.01 -3.64
CA PRO A 64 -5.17 11.79 -2.44
C PRO A 64 -3.69 12.07 -2.67
N MET A 65 -3.03 12.56 -1.63
CA MET A 65 -1.57 12.69 -1.61
C MET A 65 -0.98 11.39 -1.11
N VAL A 66 0.10 10.95 -1.71
CA VAL A 66 0.74 9.68 -1.38
C VAL A 66 2.23 9.90 -1.13
N GLY A 67 2.77 9.16 -0.17
CA GLY A 67 4.19 9.10 0.07
C GLY A 67 4.71 10.21 0.94
N LYS A 68 5.89 10.73 0.61
CA LYS A 68 6.60 11.70 1.44
C LYS A 68 5.81 12.99 1.69
N LYS A 69 5.12 13.48 0.68
CA LYS A 69 4.28 14.68 0.82
C LYS A 69 3.15 14.45 1.82
N ALA A 70 2.53 13.28 1.77
CA ALA A 70 1.51 12.91 2.74
C ALA A 70 2.09 12.77 4.14
N GLU A 71 3.23 12.14 4.26
CA GLU A 71 3.91 11.95 5.54
C GLU A 71 4.23 13.29 6.22
N GLN A 72 4.65 14.26 5.45
CA GLN A 72 4.95 15.61 5.96
C GLN A 72 3.73 16.33 6.54
N GLU A 73 2.54 15.96 6.08
CA GLU A 73 1.29 16.56 6.54
C GLU A 73 0.65 15.79 7.69
N ALA A 74 1.24 14.67 8.11
CA ALA A 74 0.66 13.80 9.12
C ALA A 74 0.42 14.50 10.47
N GLN A 75 1.32 15.39 10.87
CA GLN A 75 1.19 16.13 12.13
C GLN A 75 0.12 17.22 12.05
N LYS A 76 -0.05 17.81 10.89
CA LYS A 76 -1.02 18.89 10.67
C LYS A 76 -2.42 18.38 10.45
N ASP A 77 -2.55 17.21 9.83
CA ASP A 77 -3.83 16.64 9.45
C ASP A 77 -3.87 15.15 9.78
N PRO A 78 -3.75 14.78 11.06
CA PRO A 78 -3.63 13.38 11.44
C PRO A 78 -4.87 12.55 11.16
N LYS A 79 -6.06 13.15 11.17
CA LYS A 79 -7.30 12.41 10.94
C LYS A 79 -7.44 11.89 9.52
N ASN A 80 -6.86 12.61 8.57
CA ASN A 80 -6.99 12.29 7.15
C ASN A 80 -5.71 11.70 6.55
N THR A 81 -4.64 11.58 7.33
CA THR A 81 -3.36 11.07 6.89
C THR A 81 -3.14 9.69 7.49
N ILE A 82 -3.36 8.67 6.68
CA ILE A 82 -3.32 7.28 7.11
C ILE A 82 -1.95 6.69 6.80
N SER A 83 -1.31 6.18 7.82
CA SER A 83 -0.01 5.52 7.72
C SER A 83 -0.07 4.11 8.26
N SER A 84 0.79 3.26 7.75
CA SER A 84 0.95 1.89 8.23
C SER A 84 -0.36 1.10 8.29
N SER A 85 -1.25 1.33 7.33
CA SER A 85 -2.57 0.70 7.29
C SER A 85 -2.51 -0.82 7.24
N LYS A 86 -1.40 -1.37 6.77
CA LYS A 86 -1.20 -2.82 6.73
C LYS A 86 -1.30 -3.47 8.10
N ARG A 87 -0.99 -2.75 9.16
CA ARG A 87 -1.14 -3.22 10.54
C ARG A 87 -2.59 -3.43 10.96
N LEU A 88 -3.52 -2.80 10.25
CA LEU A 88 -4.95 -2.89 10.54
C LEU A 88 -5.63 -4.01 9.76
N LEU A 89 -4.98 -4.57 8.75
CA LEU A 89 -5.57 -5.61 7.93
C LEU A 89 -5.85 -6.86 8.74
N GLY A 90 -7.04 -7.41 8.54
CA GLY A 90 -7.46 -8.63 9.22
C GLY A 90 -7.78 -8.47 10.70
N LYS A 91 -7.87 -7.23 11.19
CA LYS A 91 -8.15 -6.94 12.59
C LYS A 91 -9.50 -6.28 12.76
N THR A 92 -10.13 -6.56 13.89
CA THR A 92 -11.33 -5.85 14.34
C THR A 92 -10.94 -4.72 15.30
N LEU A 93 -11.89 -3.86 15.65
CA LEU A 93 -11.64 -2.81 16.63
C LEU A 93 -11.14 -3.37 17.97
N ASN A 94 -11.64 -4.54 18.35
CA ASN A 94 -11.25 -5.17 19.62
C ASN A 94 -9.81 -5.68 19.59
N ASP A 95 -9.25 -5.93 18.42
CA ASP A 95 -7.89 -6.41 18.26
C ASP A 95 -6.86 -5.29 18.33
N LEU A 96 -7.31 -4.04 18.26
CA LEU A 96 -6.42 -2.89 18.31
C LEU A 96 -5.98 -2.67 19.77
N PRO A 97 -4.68 -2.49 20.01
CA PRO A 97 -4.21 -2.19 21.35
C PRO A 97 -4.83 -0.89 21.86
N ARG A 98 -5.38 -0.93 23.07
CA ARG A 98 -5.97 0.27 23.70
C ARG A 98 -4.96 1.39 23.88
N GLN A 99 -3.69 1.07 23.84
CA GLN A 99 -2.60 2.02 24.02
C GLN A 99 -2.26 2.78 22.73
N GLU A 100 -2.63 2.23 21.59
CA GLU A 100 -2.45 2.94 20.32
C GLU A 100 -3.66 3.82 20.07
N LYS A 101 -3.52 5.08 20.44
CA LYS A 101 -4.51 6.08 20.06
C LYS A 101 -4.27 6.45 18.61
N LEU A 102 -4.99 5.78 17.74
CA LEU A 102 -4.98 6.13 16.34
C LEU A 102 -5.87 7.35 16.13
N PRO A 103 -5.42 8.33 15.34
CA PRO A 103 -6.19 9.55 15.12
C PRO A 103 -7.39 9.37 14.22
N TYR A 104 -7.56 8.17 13.64
CA TYR A 104 -8.60 7.89 12.66
C TYR A 104 -9.92 7.56 13.31
N SER A 105 -11.02 7.88 12.62
CA SER A 105 -12.33 7.40 12.99
C SER A 105 -12.57 6.05 12.31
N PHE A 106 -13.07 5.09 13.08
CA PHE A 106 -13.35 3.76 12.57
C PHE A 106 -14.84 3.56 12.41
N VAL A 107 -15.22 2.96 11.29
CA VAL A 107 -16.60 2.56 11.03
C VAL A 107 -16.64 1.05 11.01
N CYS A 108 -17.45 0.47 11.85
CA CYS A 108 -17.66 -0.97 11.87
C CYS A 108 -18.82 -1.32 10.93
N LEU A 109 -18.49 -2.06 9.88
CA LEU A 109 -19.51 -2.59 8.99
C LEU A 109 -20.00 -3.91 9.55
N LEU A 110 -21.21 -3.92 10.08
CA LEU A 110 -21.85 -5.13 10.60
C LEU A 110 -22.33 -6.06 9.51
N TYR A 111 -22.12 -5.69 8.28
CA TYR A 111 -22.68 -6.36 7.15
C TYR A 111 -21.62 -6.53 6.07
N THR A 112 -21.46 -7.77 5.67
CA THR A 112 -20.69 -8.09 4.48
C THR A 112 -21.67 -8.40 3.37
N SER A 113 -21.51 -7.72 2.25
CA SER A 113 -22.36 -7.97 1.11
C SER A 113 -22.29 -9.44 0.71
N PRO A 114 -23.43 -10.14 0.59
CA PRO A 114 -23.42 -11.45 -0.04
C PRO A 114 -23.01 -11.25 -1.49
N ILE A 115 -22.07 -12.00 -1.85
CA ILE A 115 -21.61 -12.00 -3.24
C ILE A 115 -22.52 -12.89 -4.05
#